data_39bc74ad294ffff0954f464c9d164ffe
#
_entry.id   39bc74ad294ffff0954f464c9d164ffe
#
_cell.length_a   1.000
_cell.length_b   1.000
_cell.length_c   1.000
_cell.angle_alpha   90.00
_cell.angle_beta   90.00
_cell.angle_gamma   90.00
#
_symmetry.space_group_name_H-M   'P 1'
#
loop_
_entity.id
_entity.type
_entity.pdbx_description
1 polymer ?
#
loop_
_entity_poly.entity_id
_entity_poly.type
_entity_poly.pdbx_seq_one_letter_code
_entity_poly.pdbx_strand_id
1 'polypeptide(L)'
;YKTMKKNTNFFFIKLRVFFLISICCTFFYLSLPKELNAIEADSGRNLFNHNCAGCHINGGNIIRRSKNLKISSLKRNGIDNPEAIAKIARQGVGIMSGYEDELGDNGDQLVANWVWEQAQKAWVQE
;
A
#
# COMPACT_ATOMS: atom_id res chain seq x y z
N TYR A 1 5.27 -56.95 26.59
CA TYR A 1 6.09 -56.42 25.48
C TYR A 1 5.27 -55.95 24.26
N LYS A 2 3.97 -56.25 24.17
CA LYS A 2 3.11 -55.95 23.00
C LYS A 2 2.41 -54.58 23.05
N THR A 3 2.30 -53.96 24.24
CA THR A 3 1.57 -52.68 24.45
C THR A 3 2.39 -51.44 24.15
N MET A 4 3.71 -51.47 24.25
CA MET A 4 4.57 -50.33 23.96
C MET A 4 4.74 -50.00 22.47
N LYS A 5 4.60 -50.98 21.57
CA LYS A 5 4.78 -50.79 20.12
C LYS A 5 3.62 -50.06 19.43
N LYS A 6 2.43 -50.08 20.05
CA LYS A 6 1.21 -49.45 19.49
C LYS A 6 1.22 -47.94 19.72
N ASN A 7 1.90 -47.44 20.77
CA ASN A 7 1.90 -46.00 21.12
C ASN A 7 2.89 -45.17 20.29
N THR A 8 4.01 -45.81 19.86
CA THR A 8 5.01 -45.15 19.02
C THR A 8 4.48 -44.89 17.61
N ASN A 9 3.75 -45.81 17.01
CA ASN A 9 3.18 -45.61 15.67
C ASN A 9 2.13 -44.49 15.67
N PHE A 10 1.34 -44.35 16.72
CA PHE A 10 0.34 -43.26 16.84
C PHE A 10 1.00 -41.92 17.03
N PHE A 11 2.12 -41.83 17.71
CA PHE A 11 2.91 -40.60 17.85
C PHE A 11 3.50 -40.15 16.51
N PHE A 12 4.10 -41.07 15.75
CA PHE A 12 4.66 -40.77 14.42
C PHE A 12 3.60 -40.34 13.39
N ILE A 13 2.39 -40.92 13.49
CA ILE A 13 1.27 -40.52 12.62
C ILE A 13 0.83 -39.08 12.95
N LYS A 14 0.68 -38.72 14.22
CA LYS A 14 0.35 -37.37 14.64
C LYS A 14 1.41 -36.37 14.21
N LEU A 15 2.69 -36.69 14.33
CA LEU A 15 3.80 -35.87 13.91
C LEU A 15 3.80 -35.62 12.41
N ARG A 16 3.55 -36.67 11.60
CA ARG A 16 3.42 -36.56 10.13
C ARG A 16 2.25 -35.68 9.71
N VAL A 17 1.09 -35.84 10.33
CA VAL A 17 -0.09 -35.01 10.06
C VAL A 17 0.17 -33.55 10.40
N PHE A 18 0.83 -33.29 11.53
CA PHE A 18 1.22 -31.94 11.91
C PHE A 18 2.16 -31.27 10.90
N PHE A 19 3.17 -32.02 10.41
CA PHE A 19 4.08 -31.56 9.36
C PHE A 19 3.35 -31.28 8.03
N LEU A 20 2.42 -32.12 7.62
CA LEU A 20 1.64 -31.93 6.40
C LEU A 20 0.74 -30.69 6.50
N ILE A 21 0.09 -30.48 7.64
CA ILE A 21 -0.73 -29.29 7.88
C ILE A 21 0.13 -28.03 7.86
N SER A 22 1.32 -28.06 8.50
CA SER A 22 2.25 -26.93 8.51
C SER A 22 2.72 -26.55 7.09
N ILE A 23 3.06 -27.55 6.27
CA ILE A 23 3.45 -27.33 4.87
C ILE A 23 2.28 -26.79 4.06
N CYS A 24 1.07 -27.30 4.24
CA CYS A 24 -0.13 -26.80 3.56
C CYS A 24 -0.44 -25.35 3.92
N CYS A 25 -0.32 -24.98 5.20
CA CYS A 25 -0.50 -23.60 5.65
C CYS A 25 0.55 -22.66 5.07
N THR A 26 1.82 -23.06 4.99
CA THR A 26 2.88 -22.24 4.39
C THR A 26 2.66 -22.03 2.89
N PHE A 27 2.23 -23.07 2.16
CA PHE A 27 1.85 -22.95 0.74
C PHE A 27 0.65 -22.03 0.54
N PHE A 28 -0.35 -22.10 1.43
CA PHE A 28 -1.53 -21.23 1.36
C PHE A 28 -1.17 -19.76 1.61
N TYR A 29 -0.27 -19.44 2.55
CA TYR A 29 0.22 -18.08 2.79
C TYR A 29 1.02 -17.51 1.61
N LEU A 30 1.77 -18.34 0.88
CA LEU A 30 2.53 -17.93 -0.30
C LEU A 30 1.65 -17.72 -1.55
N SER A 31 0.42 -18.24 -1.54
CA SER A 31 -0.52 -18.16 -2.67
C SER A 31 -1.52 -16.99 -2.56
N LEU A 32 -1.41 -16.11 -1.55
CA LEU A 32 -2.27 -14.93 -1.46
C LEU A 32 -2.02 -13.99 -2.65
N PRO A 33 -3.06 -13.60 -3.39
CA PRO A 33 -2.90 -12.86 -4.63
C PRO A 33 -2.28 -11.48 -4.40
N LYS A 34 -1.19 -11.23 -5.11
CA LYS A 34 -0.53 -9.93 -5.20
C LYS A 34 -1.36 -8.91 -6.02
N GLU A 35 -2.48 -9.36 -6.54
CA GLU A 35 -3.34 -8.60 -7.46
C GLU A 35 -4.12 -7.47 -6.79
N LEU A 36 -4.46 -7.60 -5.50
CA LEU A 36 -5.22 -6.57 -4.80
C LEU A 36 -4.48 -5.23 -4.75
N ASN A 37 -3.17 -5.27 -4.49
CA ASN A 37 -2.33 -4.07 -4.47
C ASN A 37 -2.20 -3.40 -5.84
N ALA A 38 -2.28 -4.17 -6.93
CA ALA A 38 -2.21 -3.62 -8.28
C ALA A 38 -3.49 -2.85 -8.66
N ILE A 39 -4.66 -3.35 -8.25
CA ILE A 39 -5.95 -2.68 -8.48
C ILE A 39 -6.04 -1.37 -7.69
N GLU A 40 -5.60 -1.36 -6.44
CA GLU A 40 -5.56 -0.16 -5.62
C GLU A 40 -4.58 0.89 -6.16
N ALA A 41 -3.40 0.46 -6.61
CA ALA A 41 -2.40 1.34 -7.21
C ALA A 41 -2.90 1.97 -8.52
N ASP A 42 -3.60 1.20 -9.37
CA ASP A 42 -4.19 1.73 -10.60
C ASP A 42 -5.32 2.72 -10.31
N SER A 43 -6.14 2.44 -9.30
CA SER A 43 -7.19 3.35 -8.83
C SER A 43 -6.62 4.66 -8.29
N GLY A 44 -5.58 4.60 -7.45
CA GLY A 44 -4.89 5.79 -6.94
C GLY A 44 -4.23 6.61 -8.05
N ARG A 45 -3.62 5.95 -9.03
CA ARG A 45 -3.05 6.57 -10.24
C ARG A 45 -4.10 7.33 -11.04
N ASN A 46 -5.26 6.72 -11.27
CA ASN A 46 -6.35 7.32 -12.04
C ASN A 46 -6.91 8.55 -11.31
N LEU A 47 -7.15 8.46 -10.01
CA LEU A 47 -7.57 9.60 -9.19
C LEU A 47 -6.56 10.75 -9.22
N PHE A 48 -5.26 10.44 -9.10
CA PHE A 48 -4.20 11.44 -9.20
C PHE A 48 -4.17 12.13 -10.56
N ASN A 49 -4.26 11.36 -11.64
CA ASN A 49 -4.22 11.91 -12.99
C ASN A 49 -5.38 12.86 -13.27
N HIS A 50 -6.57 12.56 -12.75
CA HIS A 50 -7.75 13.40 -12.95
C HIS A 50 -7.73 14.67 -12.11
N ASN A 51 -7.34 14.57 -10.84
CA ASN A 51 -7.57 15.64 -9.88
C ASN A 51 -6.29 16.41 -9.48
N CYS A 52 -5.11 15.80 -9.60
CA CYS A 52 -3.88 16.32 -9.00
C CYS A 52 -2.79 16.65 -10.02
N ALA A 53 -2.69 15.87 -11.11
CA ALA A 53 -1.59 15.95 -12.08
C ALA A 53 -1.47 17.33 -12.75
N GLY A 54 -2.57 18.08 -12.90
CA GLY A 54 -2.56 19.43 -13.46
C GLY A 54 -1.62 20.38 -12.72
N CYS A 55 -1.56 20.27 -11.39
CA CYS A 55 -0.65 21.06 -10.56
C CYS A 55 0.61 20.29 -10.16
N HIS A 56 0.54 18.96 -10.09
CA HIS A 56 1.61 18.10 -9.58
C HIS A 56 2.25 17.20 -10.65
N ILE A 57 2.47 17.74 -11.84
CA ILE A 57 3.10 17.02 -12.97
C ILE A 57 4.42 16.38 -12.50
N ASN A 58 4.57 15.06 -12.70
CA ASN A 58 5.77 14.27 -12.34
C ASN A 58 6.23 14.52 -10.89
N GLY A 59 5.26 14.66 -9.96
CA GLY A 59 5.54 14.94 -8.56
C GLY A 59 6.03 16.36 -8.29
N GLY A 60 5.96 17.25 -9.27
CA GLY A 60 6.29 18.66 -9.14
C GLY A 60 5.22 19.46 -8.39
N ASN A 61 5.34 20.76 -8.45
CA ASN A 61 4.29 21.72 -8.10
C ASN A 61 4.54 23.00 -8.93
N ILE A 62 3.61 23.29 -9.82
CA ILE A 62 3.75 24.42 -10.76
C ILE A 62 3.60 25.78 -10.08
N ILE A 63 2.93 25.84 -8.92
CA ILE A 63 2.66 27.10 -8.21
C ILE A 63 3.72 27.34 -7.13
N ARG A 64 4.03 26.33 -6.30
CA ARG A 64 4.99 26.41 -5.19
C ARG A 64 6.02 25.31 -5.28
N ARG A 65 7.16 25.54 -5.93
CA ARG A 65 8.22 24.54 -6.17
C ARG A 65 8.72 23.84 -4.91
N SER A 66 8.72 24.50 -3.74
CA SER A 66 9.11 23.91 -2.44
C SER A 66 8.06 22.94 -1.86
N LYS A 67 6.83 22.95 -2.39
CA LYS A 67 5.71 22.10 -1.98
C LYS A 67 5.42 20.98 -3.01
N ASN A 68 6.48 20.46 -3.63
CA ASN A 68 6.39 19.32 -4.55
C ASN A 68 6.25 18.00 -3.79
N LEU A 69 5.89 16.94 -4.51
CA LEU A 69 5.62 15.60 -3.97
C LEU A 69 6.86 14.68 -3.95
N LYS A 70 8.07 15.23 -4.10
CA LYS A 70 9.30 14.44 -3.94
C LYS A 70 9.51 14.12 -2.47
N ILE A 71 10.04 12.93 -2.17
CA ILE A 71 10.20 12.43 -0.79
C ILE A 71 10.93 13.40 0.13
N SER A 72 11.99 14.07 -0.36
CA SER A 72 12.74 15.06 0.41
C SER A 72 11.92 16.31 0.74
N SER A 73 11.04 16.72 -0.17
CA SER A 73 10.14 17.86 0.04
C SER A 73 9.00 17.52 0.99
N LEU A 74 8.41 16.34 0.86
CA LEU A 74 7.38 15.84 1.76
C LEU A 74 7.90 15.81 3.19
N LYS A 75 9.02 15.14 3.45
CA LYS A 75 9.63 15.06 4.78
C LYS A 75 9.98 16.43 5.37
N ARG A 76 10.54 17.35 4.57
CA ARG A 76 10.86 18.72 5.02
C ARG A 76 9.61 19.52 5.41
N ASN A 77 8.46 19.17 4.84
CA ASN A 77 7.16 19.78 5.16
C ASN A 77 6.37 19.03 6.24
N GLY A 78 7.00 18.06 6.93
CA GLY A 78 6.37 17.28 8.00
C GLY A 78 5.38 16.22 7.50
N ILE A 79 5.48 15.83 6.23
CA ILE A 79 4.66 14.80 5.60
C ILE A 79 5.53 13.54 5.49
N ASP A 80 5.37 12.61 6.40
CA ASP A 80 6.24 11.44 6.55
C ASP A 80 5.52 10.10 6.37
N ASN A 81 4.23 10.13 6.05
CA ASN A 81 3.39 8.95 5.83
C ASN A 81 2.25 9.24 4.84
N PRO A 82 1.61 8.21 4.26
CA PRO A 82 0.47 8.37 3.35
C PRO A 82 -0.74 9.04 3.98
N GLU A 83 -1.01 8.81 5.26
CA GLU A 83 -2.17 9.35 5.97
C GLU A 83 -2.14 10.88 6.02
N ALA A 84 -0.94 11.47 6.18
CA ALA A 84 -0.76 12.92 6.12
C ALA A 84 -1.07 13.47 4.72
N ILE A 85 -0.73 12.73 3.66
CA ILE A 85 -1.08 13.08 2.27
C ILE A 85 -2.59 12.97 2.07
N ALA A 86 -3.23 11.89 2.53
CA ALA A 86 -4.67 11.68 2.42
C ALA A 86 -5.45 12.83 3.06
N LYS A 87 -5.06 13.23 4.27
CA LYS A 87 -5.66 14.38 4.95
C LYS A 87 -5.55 15.67 4.13
N ILE A 88 -4.39 15.94 3.53
CA ILE A 88 -4.19 17.12 2.68
C ILE A 88 -5.03 17.02 1.41
N ALA A 89 -5.08 15.85 0.76
CA ALA A 89 -5.89 15.63 -0.42
C ALA A 89 -7.38 15.88 -0.15
N ARG A 90 -7.87 15.42 0.99
CA ARG A 90 -9.27 15.60 1.40
C ARG A 90 -9.59 17.04 1.77
N GLN A 91 -8.81 17.65 2.64
CA GLN A 91 -9.12 18.93 3.27
C GLN A 91 -8.50 20.15 2.58
N GLY A 92 -7.51 19.92 1.73
CA GLY A 92 -6.69 21.00 1.18
C GLY A 92 -5.66 21.57 2.16
N VAL A 93 -4.82 22.47 1.67
CA VAL A 93 -3.85 23.20 2.49
C VAL A 93 -3.44 24.52 1.81
N GLY A 94 -3.64 25.62 2.47
CA GLY A 94 -3.30 26.94 1.94
C GLY A 94 -4.11 27.25 0.67
N ILE A 95 -3.43 27.35 -0.48
CA ILE A 95 -4.08 27.61 -1.79
C ILE A 95 -4.50 26.32 -2.53
N MET A 96 -4.14 25.15 -2.03
CA MET A 96 -4.60 23.87 -2.57
C MET A 96 -5.98 23.56 -1.99
N SER A 97 -6.98 23.43 -2.83
CA SER A 97 -8.33 23.02 -2.44
C SER A 97 -8.34 21.60 -1.91
N GLY A 98 -9.33 21.26 -1.08
CA GLY A 98 -9.66 19.87 -0.77
C GLY A 98 -10.46 19.25 -1.91
N TYR A 99 -10.39 17.94 -2.02
CA TYR A 99 -10.99 17.14 -3.08
C TYR A 99 -11.84 16.00 -2.51
N GLU A 100 -12.49 16.22 -1.37
CA GLU A 100 -13.25 15.17 -0.67
C GLU A 100 -14.36 14.60 -1.56
N ASP A 101 -15.12 15.44 -2.22
CA ASP A 101 -16.23 15.03 -3.08
C ASP A 101 -15.74 14.33 -4.35
N GLU A 102 -14.67 14.81 -4.97
CA GLU A 102 -14.11 14.25 -6.21
C GLU A 102 -13.38 12.92 -5.98
N LEU A 103 -12.82 12.73 -4.80
CA LEU A 103 -12.11 11.50 -4.44
C LEU A 103 -13.08 10.40 -3.99
N GLY A 104 -14.23 10.77 -3.42
CA GLY A 104 -15.22 9.84 -2.91
C GLY A 104 -14.71 8.97 -1.75
N ASP A 105 -15.46 7.91 -1.46
CA ASP A 105 -15.14 7.02 -0.35
C ASP A 105 -13.78 6.34 -0.52
N ASN A 106 -12.88 6.55 0.46
CA ASN A 106 -11.53 5.99 0.51
C ASN A 106 -10.57 6.42 -0.64
N GLY A 107 -11.01 7.29 -1.56
CA GLY A 107 -10.17 7.73 -2.68
C GLY A 107 -8.98 8.59 -2.24
N ASP A 108 -9.10 9.31 -1.15
CA ASP A 108 -8.01 10.06 -0.52
C ASP A 108 -6.87 9.14 -0.06
N GLN A 109 -7.18 7.98 0.52
CA GLN A 109 -6.18 7.00 0.92
C GLN A 109 -5.55 6.31 -0.30
N LEU A 110 -6.35 5.97 -1.32
CA LEU A 110 -5.85 5.36 -2.56
C LEU A 110 -4.85 6.29 -3.26
N VAL A 111 -5.20 7.56 -3.46
CA VAL A 111 -4.31 8.53 -4.09
C VAL A 111 -3.08 8.81 -3.24
N ALA A 112 -3.22 8.84 -1.91
CA ALA A 112 -2.11 9.06 -1.00
C ALA A 112 -1.10 7.92 -1.00
N ASN A 113 -1.55 6.68 -0.98
CA ASN A 113 -0.71 5.50 -1.09
C ASN A 113 0.09 5.52 -2.41
N TRP A 114 -0.59 5.79 -3.52
CA TRP A 114 0.06 5.89 -4.82
C TRP A 114 1.10 7.02 -4.87
N VAL A 115 0.76 8.23 -4.39
CA VAL A 115 1.70 9.37 -4.32
C VAL A 115 2.91 9.04 -3.47
N TRP A 116 2.72 8.39 -2.33
CA TRP A 116 3.80 7.98 -1.43
C TRP A 116 4.74 6.98 -2.11
N GLU A 117 4.19 6.00 -2.80
CA GLU A 117 4.97 5.04 -3.58
C GLU A 117 5.77 5.72 -4.70
N GLN A 118 5.14 6.61 -5.47
CA GLN A 118 5.83 7.38 -6.52
C GLN A 118 6.94 8.28 -5.94
N ALA A 119 6.71 8.90 -4.79
CA ALA A 119 7.71 9.71 -4.12
C ALA A 119 8.96 8.91 -3.73
N GLN A 120 8.78 7.65 -3.30
CA GLN A 120 9.88 6.73 -2.98
C GLN A 120 10.63 6.28 -4.23
N LYS A 121 9.96 6.11 -5.36
CA LYS A 121 10.54 5.76 -6.67
C LYS A 121 11.05 6.99 -7.45
N ALA A 122 11.17 8.14 -6.79
CA ALA A 122 11.62 9.41 -7.38
C ALA A 122 10.80 9.86 -8.61
N TRP A 123 9.53 9.42 -8.73
CA TRP A 123 8.64 9.72 -9.87
C TRP A 123 9.18 9.23 -11.23
N VAL A 124 10.00 8.19 -11.22
CA VAL A 124 10.44 7.52 -12.45
C VAL A 124 9.25 6.71 -12.96
N GLN A 125 8.77 7.03 -14.16
CA GLN A 125 7.73 6.27 -14.85
C GLN A 125 8.40 5.07 -15.52
N GLU A 126 7.94 3.86 -15.23
CA GLU A 126 8.31 2.64 -15.95
C GLU A 126 7.57 2.57 -17.28
#